data_dba19a77321e66d9930d89db344ab7b3
#
_entry.id   dba19a77321e66d9930d89db344ab7b3
#
_cell.length_a   1.000
_cell.length_b   1.000
_cell.length_c   1.000
_cell.angle_alpha   90.00
_cell.angle_beta   90.00
_cell.angle_gamma   90.00
#
_symmetry.space_group_name_H-M   'P 1'
#
loop_
_entity.id
_entity.type
_entity.pdbx_description
1 polymer ?
#
loop_
_entity_poly.entity_id
_entity_poly.type
_entity_poly.pdbx_seq_one_letter_code
_entity_poly.pdbx_strand_id
1 'polypeptide(L)'
;MSALSTIAASSDATSMSRPAVVLLSGGLDSTTVLAVARREGFTPYAMTFRYGQRHSLEIDAARRVAAAHGVEKHVVVDIDLRQWGGSALTADVAVPKDRDVEHPSDEIPVTYVPARNTIFLSFALAWAETLNAQAIFIGVNALDYSGYPDCRPEYIAAFEQMANLATRAGVEGTQRLKIHAPLQHLSKADIVRLGTELGVDYSITTSCYDPAQDGTSCGHCDACQLRLRGFAEAGSVDPIAYAVGA
;
A
#
# COMPACT_ATOMS: atom_id res chain seq x y z
N MET A 1 37.03 45.01 32.08
CA MET A 1 37.17 44.14 30.92
C MET A 1 36.38 42.87 31.18
N SER A 2 35.14 42.82 30.69
CA SER A 2 34.22 41.70 30.95
C SER A 2 34.19 40.81 29.70
N ALA A 3 34.59 39.56 29.84
CA ALA A 3 34.52 38.54 28.81
C ALA A 3 33.13 37.88 28.85
N LEU A 4 32.28 38.21 27.88
CA LEU A 4 31.05 37.52 27.63
C LEU A 4 31.34 36.19 26.89
N SER A 5 31.21 35.09 27.61
CA SER A 5 31.26 33.73 27.04
C SER A 5 29.92 33.43 26.40
N THR A 6 29.93 33.36 25.05
CA THR A 6 28.77 32.95 24.26
C THR A 6 28.66 31.44 24.34
N ILE A 7 27.65 30.96 25.03
CA ILE A 7 27.27 29.53 25.02
C ILE A 7 26.49 29.29 23.73
N ALA A 8 27.12 28.62 22.79
CA ALA A 8 26.46 28.10 21.60
C ALA A 8 25.53 26.95 22.06
N ALA A 9 24.23 27.17 21.96
CA ALA A 9 23.25 26.12 22.12
C ALA A 9 23.33 25.16 20.92
N SER A 10 23.90 23.98 21.14
CA SER A 10 23.82 22.87 20.19
C SER A 10 22.38 22.34 20.18
N SER A 11 21.67 22.65 19.12
CA SER A 11 20.35 22.05 18.83
C SER A 11 20.54 20.67 18.18
N ASP A 12 21.06 19.71 18.92
CA ASP A 12 20.93 18.29 18.59
C ASP A 12 19.58 17.77 19.12
N ALA A 13 18.50 18.18 18.45
CA ALA A 13 17.27 17.43 18.48
C ALA A 13 17.45 16.19 17.60
N THR A 14 18.04 15.13 18.14
CA THR A 14 17.95 13.79 17.56
C THR A 14 16.45 13.47 17.40
N SER A 15 15.92 13.65 16.19
CA SER A 15 14.58 13.23 15.83
C SER A 15 14.50 11.73 16.13
N MET A 16 13.80 11.38 17.19
CA MET A 16 13.60 9.97 17.55
C MET A 16 12.91 9.29 16.36
N SER A 17 13.58 8.29 15.78
CA SER A 17 13.02 7.48 14.71
C SER A 17 11.66 6.91 15.14
N ARG A 18 10.62 7.13 14.34
CA ARG A 18 9.26 6.58 14.54
C ARG A 18 9.04 5.45 13.52
N PRO A 19 9.47 4.22 13.80
CA PRO A 19 9.36 3.14 12.86
C PRO A 19 7.89 2.84 12.55
N ALA A 20 7.60 2.58 11.28
CA ALA A 20 6.29 2.11 10.80
C ALA A 20 6.47 1.04 9.75
N VAL A 21 5.67 -0.03 9.81
CA VAL A 21 5.61 -1.02 8.73
C VAL A 21 4.64 -0.53 7.66
N VAL A 22 5.09 -0.49 6.41
CA VAL A 22 4.27 -0.09 5.26
C VAL A 22 4.09 -1.28 4.32
N LEU A 23 2.85 -1.70 4.10
CA LEU A 23 2.52 -2.71 3.10
C LEU A 23 2.67 -2.11 1.71
N LEU A 24 3.69 -2.55 0.97
CA LEU A 24 4.10 -1.98 -0.30
C LEU A 24 3.96 -3.00 -1.44
N SER A 25 2.98 -2.81 -2.32
CA SER A 25 2.79 -3.64 -3.52
C SER A 25 3.53 -3.10 -4.77
N GLY A 26 3.97 -1.84 -4.74
CA GLY A 26 4.53 -1.16 -5.91
C GLY A 26 3.46 -0.57 -6.85
N GLY A 27 2.19 -0.65 -6.47
CA GLY A 27 1.07 0.01 -7.16
C GLY A 27 0.89 1.46 -6.69
N LEU A 28 0.03 2.19 -7.41
CA LEU A 28 -0.31 3.60 -7.17
C LEU A 28 -0.66 3.87 -5.69
N ASP A 29 -1.59 3.11 -5.13
CA ASP A 29 -2.12 3.33 -3.78
C ASP A 29 -1.03 3.12 -2.72
N SER A 30 -0.35 1.99 -2.75
CA SER A 30 0.68 1.65 -1.76
C SER A 30 1.88 2.61 -1.79
N THR A 31 2.20 3.15 -2.97
CA THR A 31 3.26 4.16 -3.13
C THR A 31 2.83 5.49 -2.52
N THR A 32 1.57 5.89 -2.73
CA THR A 32 1.01 7.09 -2.11
C THR A 32 0.98 6.96 -0.58
N VAL A 33 0.60 5.79 -0.04
CA VAL A 33 0.62 5.51 1.40
C VAL A 33 2.03 5.62 1.98
N LEU A 34 3.04 5.12 1.27
CA LEU A 34 4.43 5.25 1.69
C LEU A 34 4.86 6.72 1.79
N ALA A 35 4.46 7.55 0.80
CA ALA A 35 4.74 8.99 0.83
C ALA A 35 4.01 9.69 1.98
N VAL A 36 2.75 9.30 2.28
CA VAL A 36 2.01 9.80 3.45
C VAL A 36 2.71 9.46 4.74
N ALA A 37 3.13 8.20 4.95
CA ALA A 37 3.85 7.79 6.16
C ALA A 37 5.11 8.64 6.39
N ARG A 38 5.87 8.92 5.33
CA ARG A 38 7.05 9.80 5.41
C ARG A 38 6.68 11.25 5.76
N ARG A 39 5.66 11.81 5.14
CA ARG A 39 5.17 13.17 5.45
C ARG A 39 4.75 13.30 6.91
N GLU A 40 4.18 12.24 7.48
CA GLU A 40 3.78 12.19 8.89
C GLU A 40 4.96 11.96 9.87
N GLY A 41 6.19 11.92 9.34
CA GLY A 41 7.41 11.81 10.14
C GLY A 41 7.73 10.38 10.60
N PHE A 42 7.16 9.36 9.95
CA PHE A 42 7.55 7.98 10.22
C PHE A 42 8.80 7.57 9.43
N THR A 43 9.55 6.64 10.00
CA THR A 43 10.64 5.92 9.34
C THR A 43 10.07 4.63 8.76
N PRO A 44 9.88 4.52 7.42
CA PRO A 44 9.17 3.39 6.84
C PRO A 44 10.06 2.16 6.71
N TYR A 45 9.50 1.02 7.11
CA TYR A 45 9.97 -0.33 6.87
C TYR A 45 8.98 -0.98 5.90
N ALA A 46 9.37 -1.19 4.66
CA ALA A 46 8.47 -1.67 3.61
C ALA A 46 8.39 -3.20 3.59
N MET A 47 7.17 -3.73 3.48
CA MET A 47 6.90 -5.15 3.34
C MET A 47 6.12 -5.42 2.06
N THR A 48 6.66 -6.28 1.22
CA THR A 48 6.06 -6.73 -0.04
C THR A 48 5.84 -8.24 0.02
N PHE A 49 4.79 -8.73 -0.64
CA PHE A 49 4.48 -10.16 -0.67
C PHE A 49 4.60 -10.73 -2.08
N ARG A 50 5.28 -11.88 -2.18
CA ARG A 50 5.14 -12.79 -3.31
C ARG A 50 4.19 -13.89 -2.85
N TYR A 51 2.92 -13.83 -3.34
CA TYR A 51 1.86 -14.70 -2.85
C TYR A 51 1.30 -15.66 -3.91
N GLY A 52 2.02 -15.81 -5.03
CA GLY A 52 1.59 -16.60 -6.16
C GLY A 52 0.77 -15.81 -7.18
N GLN A 53 0.89 -14.47 -7.17
CA GLN A 53 0.31 -13.60 -8.20
C GLN A 53 0.86 -13.97 -9.59
N ARG A 54 0.06 -13.67 -10.63
CA ARG A 54 0.31 -14.10 -12.02
C ARG A 54 1.66 -13.66 -12.60
N HIS A 55 2.24 -12.57 -12.09
CA HIS A 55 3.51 -12.01 -12.57
C HIS A 55 4.32 -11.37 -11.43
N SER A 56 5.64 -11.28 -11.64
CA SER A 56 6.58 -10.72 -10.65
C SER A 56 6.78 -9.20 -10.76
N LEU A 57 6.18 -8.56 -11.76
CA LEU A 57 6.38 -7.13 -12.05
C LEU A 57 6.05 -6.20 -10.87
N GLU A 58 5.05 -6.58 -10.06
CA GLU A 58 4.70 -5.87 -8.83
C GLU A 58 5.87 -5.85 -7.83
N ILE A 59 6.60 -6.97 -7.71
CA ILE A 59 7.76 -7.08 -6.80
C ILE A 59 8.88 -6.13 -7.25
N ASP A 60 9.12 -6.07 -8.56
CA ASP A 60 10.16 -5.21 -9.11
C ASP A 60 9.75 -3.72 -9.03
N ALA A 61 8.48 -3.41 -9.22
CA ALA A 61 7.94 -2.07 -8.97
C ALA A 61 8.08 -1.69 -7.49
N ALA A 62 7.73 -2.58 -6.56
CA ALA A 62 7.89 -2.33 -5.14
C ALA A 62 9.36 -2.06 -4.74
N ARG A 63 10.32 -2.78 -5.35
CA ARG A 63 11.76 -2.54 -5.15
C ARG A 63 12.18 -1.16 -5.66
N ARG A 64 11.73 -0.76 -6.86
CA ARG A 64 12.02 0.58 -7.41
C ARG A 64 11.44 1.68 -6.51
N VAL A 65 10.19 1.54 -6.10
CA VAL A 65 9.52 2.47 -5.19
C VAL A 65 10.24 2.55 -3.85
N ALA A 66 10.56 1.41 -3.24
CA ALA A 66 11.28 1.37 -1.97
C ALA A 66 12.64 2.10 -2.04
N ALA A 67 13.40 1.88 -3.13
CA ALA A 67 14.67 2.54 -3.37
C ALA A 67 14.49 4.06 -3.58
N ALA A 68 13.52 4.48 -4.41
CA ALA A 68 13.25 5.88 -4.69
C ALA A 68 12.81 6.68 -3.46
N HIS A 69 12.04 6.04 -2.57
CA HIS A 69 11.56 6.68 -1.34
C HIS A 69 12.49 6.49 -0.13
N GLY A 70 13.62 5.81 -0.27
CA GLY A 70 14.62 5.67 0.81
C GLY A 70 14.03 5.04 2.07
N VAL A 71 13.34 3.89 1.94
CA VAL A 71 12.87 3.14 3.10
C VAL A 71 14.05 2.59 3.91
N GLU A 72 13.90 2.50 5.22
CA GLU A 72 14.96 2.01 6.11
C GLU A 72 15.31 0.55 5.80
N LYS A 73 14.29 -0.27 5.53
CA LYS A 73 14.44 -1.66 5.13
C LYS A 73 13.27 -2.09 4.26
N HIS A 74 13.55 -2.86 3.23
CA HIS A 74 12.53 -3.52 2.41
C HIS A 74 12.66 -5.04 2.53
N VAL A 75 11.59 -5.71 2.89
CA VAL A 75 11.50 -7.17 2.95
C VAL A 75 10.48 -7.68 1.94
N VAL A 76 10.81 -8.79 1.26
CA VAL A 76 9.87 -9.52 0.43
C VAL A 76 9.56 -10.83 1.13
N VAL A 77 8.29 -11.07 1.44
CA VAL A 77 7.79 -12.26 2.10
C VAL A 77 7.22 -13.21 1.06
N ASP A 78 7.70 -14.45 1.06
CA ASP A 78 7.20 -15.50 0.17
C ASP A 78 6.13 -16.33 0.86
N ILE A 79 4.92 -16.36 0.30
CA ILE A 79 3.80 -17.22 0.69
C ILE A 79 3.15 -17.75 -0.59
N ASP A 80 2.39 -18.84 -0.52
CA ASP A 80 1.72 -19.38 -1.70
C ASP A 80 0.21 -19.53 -1.45
N LEU A 81 -0.56 -18.51 -1.87
CA LEU A 81 -2.02 -18.51 -1.76
C LEU A 81 -2.71 -19.30 -2.88
N ARG A 82 -1.96 -19.79 -3.87
CA ARG A 82 -2.49 -20.66 -4.94
C ARG A 82 -2.93 -22.03 -4.41
N GLN A 83 -2.40 -22.45 -3.24
CA GLN A 83 -2.71 -23.74 -2.63
C GLN A 83 -4.21 -23.94 -2.37
N TRP A 84 -4.96 -22.87 -2.17
CA TRP A 84 -6.43 -22.91 -2.02
C TRP A 84 -7.19 -22.10 -3.06
N GLY A 85 -6.50 -21.36 -3.94
CA GLY A 85 -7.11 -20.65 -5.06
C GLY A 85 -8.19 -19.63 -4.65
N GLY A 86 -9.31 -19.65 -5.36
CA GLY A 86 -10.49 -18.84 -5.02
C GLY A 86 -10.48 -17.42 -5.60
N SER A 87 -9.51 -17.06 -6.45
CA SER A 87 -9.43 -15.74 -7.10
C SER A 87 -8.79 -15.83 -8.47
N ALA A 88 -9.21 -14.97 -9.39
CA ALA A 88 -8.56 -14.80 -10.70
C ALA A 88 -7.09 -14.33 -10.59
N LEU A 89 -6.65 -13.84 -9.43
CA LEU A 89 -5.26 -13.42 -9.21
C LEU A 89 -4.35 -14.56 -8.73
N THR A 90 -4.92 -15.66 -8.24
CA THR A 90 -4.18 -16.80 -7.66
C THR A 90 -4.57 -18.16 -8.26
N ALA A 91 -5.49 -18.20 -9.21
CA ALA A 91 -5.94 -19.40 -9.90
C ALA A 91 -5.87 -19.21 -11.41
N ASP A 92 -6.03 -20.31 -12.17
CA ASP A 92 -6.12 -20.27 -13.63
C ASP A 92 -7.56 -19.88 -14.06
N VAL A 93 -7.92 -18.65 -13.72
CA VAL A 93 -9.19 -18.00 -14.05
C VAL A 93 -8.86 -16.70 -14.76
N ALA A 94 -9.51 -16.41 -15.89
CA ALA A 94 -9.27 -15.18 -16.65
C ALA A 94 -9.57 -13.95 -15.79
N VAL A 95 -8.67 -12.96 -15.85
CA VAL A 95 -8.93 -11.64 -15.26
C VAL A 95 -9.99 -10.94 -16.09
N PRO A 96 -11.12 -10.52 -15.51
CA PRO A 96 -12.15 -9.78 -16.24
C PRO A 96 -11.60 -8.50 -16.86
N LYS A 97 -12.07 -8.17 -18.05
CA LYS A 97 -11.73 -6.96 -18.79
C LYS A 97 -13.00 -6.14 -19.04
N ASP A 98 -12.84 -4.83 -19.19
CA ASP A 98 -13.88 -3.89 -19.61
C ASP A 98 -15.18 -3.98 -18.80
N ARG A 99 -15.05 -4.23 -17.49
CA ARG A 99 -16.19 -4.19 -16.56
C ARG A 99 -16.60 -2.72 -16.34
N ASP A 100 -17.88 -2.53 -16.04
CA ASP A 100 -18.36 -1.23 -15.58
C ASP A 100 -17.82 -0.95 -14.16
N VAL A 101 -16.79 -0.11 -14.08
CA VAL A 101 -16.20 0.31 -12.81
C VAL A 101 -16.89 1.56 -12.22
N GLU A 102 -17.84 2.17 -12.96
CA GLU A 102 -18.62 3.30 -12.47
C GLU A 102 -19.82 2.82 -11.64
N HIS A 103 -20.38 1.66 -12.00
CA HIS A 103 -21.50 1.05 -11.31
C HIS A 103 -21.12 -0.37 -10.85
N PRO A 104 -20.21 -0.51 -9.89
CA PRO A 104 -19.79 -1.82 -9.40
C PRO A 104 -20.99 -2.58 -8.82
N SER A 105 -21.07 -3.87 -9.12
CA SER A 105 -22.08 -4.73 -8.50
C SER A 105 -21.81 -4.88 -6.99
N ASP A 106 -22.85 -5.19 -6.21
CA ASP A 106 -22.73 -5.51 -4.78
C ASP A 106 -22.02 -6.85 -4.51
N GLU A 107 -21.70 -7.59 -5.57
CA GLU A 107 -21.04 -8.89 -5.47
C GLU A 107 -19.53 -8.75 -5.20
N ILE A 108 -19.01 -9.72 -4.45
CA ILE A 108 -17.55 -9.80 -4.23
C ILE A 108 -16.88 -10.15 -5.56
N PRO A 109 -15.97 -9.30 -6.08
CA PRO A 109 -15.34 -9.52 -7.37
C PRO A 109 -14.49 -10.80 -7.39
N VAL A 110 -14.43 -11.49 -8.53
CA VAL A 110 -13.60 -12.69 -8.72
C VAL A 110 -12.09 -12.41 -8.53
N THR A 111 -11.67 -11.15 -8.57
CA THR A 111 -10.30 -10.69 -8.28
C THR A 111 -10.01 -10.55 -6.79
N TYR A 112 -11.01 -10.69 -5.92
CA TYR A 112 -10.79 -10.76 -4.48
C TYR A 112 -10.00 -12.02 -4.13
N VAL A 113 -8.85 -11.86 -3.49
CA VAL A 113 -8.07 -12.98 -2.93
C VAL A 113 -8.54 -13.18 -1.49
N PRO A 114 -9.13 -14.35 -1.14
CA PRO A 114 -9.72 -14.56 0.18
C PRO A 114 -8.78 -14.23 1.33
N ALA A 115 -9.20 -13.32 2.22
CA ALA A 115 -8.50 -12.90 3.43
C ALA A 115 -7.05 -12.40 3.21
N ARG A 116 -6.70 -11.94 2.00
CA ARG A 116 -5.32 -11.55 1.67
C ARG A 116 -4.82 -10.44 2.60
N ASN A 117 -5.61 -9.39 2.83
CA ASN A 117 -5.18 -8.30 3.71
C ASN A 117 -5.07 -8.75 5.17
N THR A 118 -5.86 -9.73 5.62
CA THR A 118 -5.74 -10.33 6.95
C THR A 118 -4.38 -11.02 7.10
N ILE A 119 -3.99 -11.82 6.11
CA ILE A 119 -2.69 -12.50 6.09
C ILE A 119 -1.55 -11.47 6.10
N PHE A 120 -1.60 -10.49 5.23
CA PHE A 120 -0.56 -9.46 5.11
C PHE A 120 -0.43 -8.61 6.37
N LEU A 121 -1.54 -8.20 6.96
CA LEU A 121 -1.55 -7.46 8.22
C LEU A 121 -1.00 -8.31 9.38
N SER A 122 -1.22 -9.63 9.39
CA SER A 122 -0.66 -10.51 10.42
C SER A 122 0.87 -10.59 10.35
N PHE A 123 1.44 -10.67 9.15
CA PHE A 123 2.90 -10.59 8.97
C PHE A 123 3.44 -9.20 9.35
N ALA A 124 2.74 -8.13 8.94
CA ALA A 124 3.12 -6.77 9.28
C ALA A 124 3.08 -6.56 10.81
N LEU A 125 2.09 -7.12 11.50
CA LEU A 125 1.96 -7.07 12.95
C LEU A 125 3.16 -7.73 13.65
N ALA A 126 3.54 -8.93 13.23
CA ALA A 126 4.68 -9.64 13.78
C ALA A 126 6.00 -8.85 13.58
N TRP A 127 6.16 -8.23 12.41
CA TRP A 127 7.35 -7.42 12.15
C TRP A 127 7.32 -6.10 12.91
N ALA A 128 6.17 -5.42 13.01
CA ALA A 128 6.00 -4.20 13.78
C ALA A 128 6.39 -4.44 15.26
N GLU A 129 6.00 -5.57 15.85
CA GLU A 129 6.37 -5.92 17.22
C GLU A 129 7.89 -6.07 17.38
N THR A 130 8.59 -6.71 16.42
CA THR A 130 10.06 -6.85 16.48
C THR A 130 10.80 -5.52 16.30
N LEU A 131 10.20 -4.55 15.63
CA LEU A 131 10.73 -3.21 15.40
C LEU A 131 10.37 -2.22 16.53
N ASN A 132 9.54 -2.62 17.50
CA ASN A 132 8.86 -1.73 18.43
C ASN A 132 8.11 -0.59 17.71
N ALA A 133 7.57 -0.88 16.53
CA ALA A 133 6.80 0.07 15.74
C ALA A 133 5.36 0.15 16.25
N GLN A 134 4.85 1.38 16.33
CA GLN A 134 3.48 1.66 16.79
C GLN A 134 2.50 1.88 15.62
N ALA A 135 2.97 1.77 14.39
CA ALA A 135 2.17 2.05 13.21
C ALA A 135 2.38 0.99 12.11
N ILE A 136 1.26 0.59 11.50
CA ILE A 136 1.23 -0.15 10.24
C ILE A 136 0.43 0.69 9.25
N PHE A 137 0.94 0.85 8.04
CA PHE A 137 0.27 1.57 6.95
C PHE A 137 -0.17 0.58 5.87
N ILE A 138 -1.43 0.72 5.43
CA ILE A 138 -2.02 -0.11 4.38
C ILE A 138 -2.78 0.75 3.36
N GLY A 139 -2.64 0.42 2.07
CA GLY A 139 -3.25 1.13 0.95
C GLY A 139 -4.62 0.56 0.55
N VAL A 140 -5.49 0.30 1.52
CA VAL A 140 -6.87 -0.09 1.23
C VAL A 140 -7.71 1.14 0.88
N ASN A 141 -8.65 0.94 -0.06
CA ASN A 141 -9.61 1.94 -0.46
C ASN A 141 -11.01 1.31 -0.46
N ALA A 142 -11.96 1.91 0.23
CA ALA A 142 -13.31 1.39 0.35
C ALA A 142 -14.23 1.88 -0.78
N LEU A 143 -13.87 2.94 -1.49
CA LEU A 143 -14.67 3.48 -2.59
C LEU A 143 -14.45 2.70 -3.89
N ASP A 144 -13.18 2.45 -4.26
CA ASP A 144 -12.83 1.77 -5.51
C ASP A 144 -13.03 0.24 -5.42
N TYR A 145 -12.89 -0.32 -4.21
CA TYR A 145 -12.96 -1.76 -3.95
C TYR A 145 -14.02 -2.08 -2.88
N SER A 146 -15.19 -1.47 -2.99
CA SER A 146 -16.30 -1.66 -2.03
C SER A 146 -16.71 -3.12 -1.84
N GLY A 147 -16.50 -3.96 -2.87
CA GLY A 147 -16.73 -5.40 -2.82
C GLY A 147 -15.69 -6.22 -2.05
N TYR A 148 -14.56 -5.63 -1.61
CA TYR A 148 -13.54 -6.39 -0.87
C TYR A 148 -13.79 -6.30 0.65
N PRO A 149 -14.19 -7.41 1.31
CA PRO A 149 -14.54 -7.40 2.73
C PRO A 149 -13.42 -6.91 3.64
N ASP A 150 -12.17 -7.22 3.28
CA ASP A 150 -10.95 -6.90 4.03
C ASP A 150 -10.33 -5.52 3.67
N CYS A 151 -11.12 -4.66 3.02
CA CYS A 151 -10.81 -3.25 2.80
C CYS A 151 -11.71 -2.30 3.58
N ARG A 152 -12.75 -2.81 4.24
CA ARG A 152 -13.77 -2.01 4.93
C ARG A 152 -13.25 -1.37 6.21
N PRO A 153 -13.73 -0.15 6.58
CA PRO A 153 -13.33 0.53 7.81
C PRO A 153 -13.52 -0.30 9.07
N GLU A 154 -14.65 -1.03 9.17
CA GLU A 154 -14.99 -1.87 10.31
C GLU A 154 -14.00 -3.03 10.46
N TYR A 155 -13.56 -3.60 9.33
CA TYR A 155 -12.54 -4.66 9.33
C TYR A 155 -11.21 -4.12 9.85
N ILE A 156 -10.73 -2.97 9.36
CA ILE A 156 -9.48 -2.35 9.79
C ILE A 156 -9.52 -2.04 11.28
N ALA A 157 -10.63 -1.48 11.78
CA ALA A 157 -10.82 -1.18 13.21
C ALA A 157 -10.82 -2.46 14.06
N ALA A 158 -11.48 -3.53 13.60
CA ALA A 158 -11.51 -4.81 14.31
C ALA A 158 -10.12 -5.46 14.34
N PHE A 159 -9.38 -5.40 13.23
CA PHE A 159 -7.99 -5.92 13.19
C PHE A 159 -7.07 -5.15 14.14
N GLU A 160 -7.17 -3.81 14.21
CA GLU A 160 -6.42 -2.99 15.16
C GLU A 160 -6.72 -3.38 16.61
N GLN A 161 -7.99 -3.62 16.94
CA GLN A 161 -8.36 -4.10 18.28
C GLN A 161 -7.73 -5.46 18.58
N MET A 162 -7.85 -6.41 17.66
CA MET A 162 -7.24 -7.74 17.79
C MET A 162 -5.72 -7.64 17.96
N ALA A 163 -5.04 -6.82 17.13
CA ALA A 163 -3.60 -6.62 17.20
C ALA A 163 -3.13 -6.16 18.59
N ASN A 164 -3.85 -5.23 19.21
CA ASN A 164 -3.55 -4.74 20.56
C ASN A 164 -3.87 -5.74 21.69
N LEU A 165 -4.66 -6.78 21.42
CA LEU A 165 -4.89 -7.90 22.35
C LEU A 165 -3.87 -9.04 22.14
N ALA A 166 -3.28 -9.14 20.95
CA ALA A 166 -2.43 -10.26 20.55
C ALA A 166 -0.92 -9.98 20.67
N THR A 167 -0.53 -8.73 20.96
CA THR A 167 0.89 -8.34 21.06
C THR A 167 1.31 -8.14 22.49
N ARG A 168 2.60 -8.39 22.77
CA ARG A 168 3.18 -8.20 24.10
C ARG A 168 2.98 -6.77 24.60
N ALA A 169 3.35 -5.78 23.78
CA ALA A 169 3.23 -4.38 24.15
C ALA A 169 1.78 -3.96 24.45
N GLY A 170 0.81 -4.50 23.69
CA GLY A 170 -0.62 -4.27 23.92
C GLY A 170 -1.10 -4.87 25.24
N VAL A 171 -0.69 -6.11 25.56
CA VAL A 171 -1.04 -6.80 26.81
C VAL A 171 -0.38 -6.13 28.03
N GLU A 172 0.89 -5.74 27.92
CA GLU A 172 1.62 -5.03 28.98
C GLU A 172 1.18 -3.56 29.13
N GLY A 173 0.38 -3.03 28.17
CA GLY A 173 -0.08 -1.64 28.18
C GLY A 173 1.03 -0.61 27.93
N THR A 174 2.19 -1.04 27.45
CA THR A 174 3.35 -0.18 27.22
C THR A 174 3.25 0.64 25.94
N GLN A 175 2.59 0.09 24.91
CA GLN A 175 2.38 0.73 23.62
C GLN A 175 1.04 0.29 23.02
N ARG A 176 0.49 1.14 22.15
CA ARG A 176 -0.65 0.78 21.30
C ARG A 176 -0.26 0.89 19.84
N LEU A 177 -0.53 -0.18 19.09
CA LEU A 177 -0.40 -0.20 17.65
C LEU A 177 -1.59 0.51 17.01
N LYS A 178 -1.31 1.32 15.99
CA LYS A 178 -2.31 1.97 15.11
C LYS A 178 -2.19 1.43 13.70
N ILE A 179 -3.32 1.11 13.07
CA ILE A 179 -3.37 0.81 11.64
C ILE A 179 -3.83 2.06 10.90
N HIS A 180 -2.98 2.55 10.03
CA HIS A 180 -3.24 3.72 9.20
C HIS A 180 -3.70 3.27 7.81
N ALA A 181 -4.90 3.67 7.43
CA ALA A 181 -5.48 3.47 6.10
C ALA A 181 -5.83 4.85 5.48
N PRO A 182 -4.82 5.67 5.12
CA PRO A 182 -5.03 7.07 4.78
C PRO A 182 -5.84 7.30 3.50
N LEU A 183 -5.99 6.27 2.66
CA LEU A 183 -6.70 6.36 1.39
C LEU A 183 -8.14 5.84 1.46
N GLN A 184 -8.59 5.39 2.62
CA GLN A 184 -9.81 4.59 2.78
C GLN A 184 -11.08 5.28 2.26
N HIS A 185 -11.13 6.61 2.33
CA HIS A 185 -12.27 7.43 1.93
C HIS A 185 -11.97 8.40 0.79
N LEU A 186 -10.85 8.21 0.08
CA LEU A 186 -10.44 9.05 -1.04
C LEU A 186 -10.89 8.46 -2.36
N SER A 187 -11.34 9.30 -3.30
CA SER A 187 -11.49 8.88 -4.69
C SER A 187 -10.13 8.60 -5.33
N LYS A 188 -10.10 7.84 -6.43
CA LYS A 188 -8.84 7.58 -7.15
C LYS A 188 -8.19 8.90 -7.62
N ALA A 189 -8.99 9.88 -8.02
CA ALA A 189 -8.50 11.21 -8.37
C ALA A 189 -7.86 11.94 -7.18
N ASP A 190 -8.45 11.83 -5.99
CA ASP A 190 -7.87 12.46 -4.79
C ASP A 190 -6.56 11.76 -4.37
N ILE A 191 -6.48 10.45 -4.55
CA ILE A 191 -5.23 9.69 -4.31
C ILE A 191 -4.14 10.16 -5.28
N VAL A 192 -4.45 10.34 -6.57
CA VAL A 192 -3.49 10.84 -7.57
C VAL A 192 -3.04 12.26 -7.21
N ARG A 193 -3.97 13.17 -6.87
CA ARG A 193 -3.63 14.54 -6.44
C ARG A 193 -2.74 14.54 -5.21
N LEU A 194 -3.11 13.78 -4.17
CA LEU A 194 -2.34 13.65 -2.94
C LEU A 194 -0.93 13.16 -3.20
N GLY A 195 -0.77 12.07 -3.98
CA GLY A 195 0.56 11.55 -4.28
C GLY A 195 1.39 12.51 -5.12
N THR A 196 0.77 13.22 -6.07
CA THR A 196 1.46 14.27 -6.86
C THR A 196 1.95 15.40 -5.95
N GLU A 197 1.14 15.88 -5.01
CA GLU A 197 1.54 16.88 -4.01
C GLU A 197 2.70 16.38 -3.12
N LEU A 198 2.74 15.07 -2.86
CA LEU A 198 3.80 14.43 -2.08
C LEU A 198 5.05 14.10 -2.90
N GLY A 199 5.06 14.42 -4.20
CA GLY A 199 6.18 14.16 -5.09
C GLY A 199 6.34 12.70 -5.49
N VAL A 200 5.26 11.92 -5.49
CA VAL A 200 5.28 10.52 -5.94
C VAL A 200 5.51 10.48 -7.45
N ASP A 201 6.54 9.74 -7.87
CA ASP A 201 6.74 9.39 -9.27
C ASP A 201 5.92 8.12 -9.60
N TYR A 202 4.76 8.34 -10.22
CA TYR A 202 3.89 7.24 -10.63
C TYR A 202 4.41 6.43 -11.84
N SER A 203 5.43 6.93 -12.56
CA SER A 203 6.00 6.22 -13.71
C SER A 203 6.71 4.91 -13.33
N ILE A 204 7.18 4.80 -12.08
CA ILE A 204 7.84 3.60 -11.56
C ILE A 204 6.90 2.58 -10.92
N THR A 205 5.59 2.88 -10.92
CA THR A 205 4.55 2.04 -10.30
C THR A 205 3.88 1.12 -11.31
N THR A 206 3.27 0.02 -10.84
CA THR A 206 2.43 -0.84 -11.66
C THR A 206 1.18 -1.27 -10.90
N SER A 207 0.02 -1.25 -11.57
CA SER A 207 -1.28 -1.63 -10.97
C SER A 207 -2.00 -2.70 -11.76
N CYS A 208 -1.52 -3.04 -12.96
CA CYS A 208 -2.18 -3.96 -13.87
C CYS A 208 -2.22 -5.39 -13.32
N TYR A 209 -3.42 -6.02 -13.34
CA TYR A 209 -3.60 -7.42 -12.92
C TYR A 209 -3.15 -8.44 -13.99
N ASP A 210 -3.04 -8.01 -15.23
CA ASP A 210 -2.74 -8.87 -16.39
C ASP A 210 -1.92 -8.10 -17.43
N PRO A 211 -0.67 -7.71 -17.09
CA PRO A 211 0.21 -7.00 -17.99
C PRO A 211 0.73 -7.90 -19.10
N ALA A 212 1.14 -7.30 -20.23
CA ALA A 212 1.86 -8.00 -21.28
C ALA A 212 3.24 -8.51 -20.80
N GLN A 213 3.87 -9.39 -21.58
CA GLN A 213 5.18 -9.97 -21.22
C GLN A 213 6.30 -8.92 -21.05
N ASP A 214 6.21 -7.82 -21.80
CA ASP A 214 7.13 -6.68 -21.69
C ASP A 214 6.87 -5.74 -20.51
N GLY A 215 5.81 -6.02 -19.72
CA GLY A 215 5.41 -5.20 -18.58
C GLY A 215 4.42 -4.09 -18.91
N THR A 216 4.01 -3.93 -20.17
CA THR A 216 3.02 -2.94 -20.58
C THR A 216 1.67 -3.25 -19.94
N SER A 217 1.02 -2.26 -19.37
CA SER A 217 -0.29 -2.41 -18.72
C SER A 217 -1.40 -2.67 -19.73
N CYS A 218 -2.34 -3.57 -19.42
CA CYS A 218 -3.36 -3.98 -20.41
C CYS A 218 -4.40 -2.90 -20.72
N GLY A 219 -4.63 -1.92 -19.86
CA GLY A 219 -5.63 -0.87 -20.02
C GLY A 219 -7.07 -1.27 -19.67
N HIS A 220 -7.38 -2.56 -19.64
CA HIS A 220 -8.75 -3.11 -19.64
C HIS A 220 -9.19 -3.75 -18.33
N CYS A 221 -8.27 -4.17 -17.45
CA CYS A 221 -8.66 -4.71 -16.14
C CYS A 221 -9.13 -3.60 -15.19
N ASP A 222 -9.91 -3.95 -14.17
CA ASP A 222 -10.48 -2.98 -13.23
C ASP A 222 -9.41 -2.03 -12.66
N ALA A 223 -8.22 -2.55 -12.29
CA ALA A 223 -7.15 -1.71 -11.77
C ALA A 223 -6.61 -0.69 -12.78
N CYS A 224 -6.53 -1.07 -14.07
CA CYS A 224 -6.13 -0.13 -15.13
C CYS A 224 -7.20 0.92 -15.38
N GLN A 225 -8.47 0.52 -15.48
CA GLN A 225 -9.58 1.46 -15.72
C GLN A 225 -9.72 2.47 -14.58
N LEU A 226 -9.69 2.01 -13.31
CA LEU A 226 -9.72 2.88 -12.13
C LEU A 226 -8.53 3.84 -12.12
N ARG A 227 -7.34 3.36 -12.48
CA ARG A 227 -6.14 4.19 -12.52
C ARG A 227 -6.23 5.26 -13.62
N LEU A 228 -6.58 4.89 -14.86
CA LEU A 228 -6.75 5.82 -15.98
C LEU A 228 -7.79 6.89 -15.66
N ARG A 229 -8.95 6.47 -15.12
CA ARG A 229 -9.99 7.40 -14.69
C ARG A 229 -9.49 8.35 -13.60
N GLY A 230 -8.79 7.84 -12.59
CA GLY A 230 -8.23 8.65 -11.52
C GLY A 230 -7.30 9.74 -12.01
N PHE A 231 -6.42 9.43 -12.97
CA PHE A 231 -5.54 10.43 -13.58
C PHE A 231 -6.34 11.45 -14.41
N ALA A 232 -7.30 11.01 -15.23
CA ALA A 232 -8.13 11.90 -16.03
C ALA A 232 -8.94 12.87 -15.16
N GLU A 233 -9.61 12.37 -14.11
CA GLU A 233 -10.38 13.20 -13.16
C GLU A 233 -9.47 14.10 -12.28
N ALA A 234 -8.21 13.72 -12.08
CA ALA A 234 -7.21 14.58 -11.45
C ALA A 234 -6.69 15.68 -12.39
N GLY A 235 -7.06 15.67 -13.68
CA GLY A 235 -6.60 16.61 -14.69
C GLY A 235 -5.16 16.37 -15.16
N SER A 236 -4.68 15.13 -15.08
CA SER A 236 -3.32 14.73 -15.45
C SER A 236 -3.33 13.47 -16.33
N VAL A 237 -2.19 13.18 -16.95
CA VAL A 237 -2.01 11.99 -17.78
C VAL A 237 -1.24 10.94 -16.99
N ASP A 238 -1.68 9.70 -17.05
CA ASP A 238 -0.95 8.59 -16.41
C ASP A 238 0.41 8.40 -17.11
N PRO A 239 1.52 8.42 -16.36
CA PRO A 239 2.86 8.34 -16.95
C PRO A 239 3.29 6.94 -17.39
N ILE A 240 2.52 5.88 -17.12
CA ILE A 240 2.89 4.51 -17.53
C ILE A 240 2.40 4.17 -18.93
N ALA A 241 3.02 3.17 -19.56
CA ALA A 241 2.62 2.67 -20.86
C ALA A 241 1.44 1.69 -20.78
N TYR A 242 0.54 1.80 -21.74
CA TYR A 242 -0.60 0.90 -21.96
C TYR A 242 -0.52 0.21 -23.31
N ALA A 243 -1.13 -0.97 -23.44
CA ALA A 243 -1.24 -1.66 -24.72
C ALA A 243 -2.01 -0.81 -25.75
N VAL A 244 -1.66 -0.98 -27.03
CA VAL A 244 -2.32 -0.23 -28.12
C VAL A 244 -3.80 -0.60 -28.17
N GLY A 245 -4.67 0.41 -28.09
CA GLY A 245 -6.13 0.24 -28.08
C GLY A 245 -6.75 0.19 -26.69
N ALA A 246 -5.97 0.53 -25.65
CA ALA A 246 -6.45 0.71 -24.29
C ALA A 246 -7.05 2.11 -24.07
#